data_022eda55f371375f554f4bafd362abd0
#
_entry.id   022eda55f371375f554f4bafd362abd0
#
_cell.length_a   1.000
_cell.length_b   1.000
_cell.length_c   1.000
_cell.angle_alpha   90.00
_cell.angle_beta   90.00
_cell.angle_gamma   90.00
#
_symmetry.space_group_name_H-M   'P 1'
#
loop_
_entity.id
_entity.type
_entity.pdbx_description
1 polymer ?
#
loop_
_entity_poly.entity_id
_entity_poly.type
_entity_poly.pdbx_seq_one_letter_code
_entity_poly.pdbx_strand_id
1 'polypeptide(L)'
;MKARFFLSSSLLLLMTLVGCSTATPPTPQASVSPTSTATPQTVQGSPSPTPATESPSPSPVSETISESQKISATGIGPAKLGMTLGELKKELGSKAEFKVQSPYIVDFDAIAVSQNGKVQYYILYPAGNPLTDSGKIDALVTENSNYKTEKGVGPGTSLKQAEAAYGDATLSYNLDNEGREYVRFANQPAKSISFRLGNANDASLIGVYSSKSGSGGLSETKQFKDAASIRSVEVN
;
A
#
# COMPACT_ATOMS: atom_id res chain seq x y z
N MET A 1 -51.57 -0.62 17.98
CA MET A 1 -52.50 0.36 17.41
C MET A 1 -51.75 1.59 16.93
N LYS A 2 -52.14 2.00 15.73
CA LYS A 2 -51.82 3.24 14.99
C LYS A 2 -50.47 3.30 14.27
N ALA A 3 -50.54 2.85 13.02
CA ALA A 3 -49.67 3.26 11.91
C ALA A 3 -49.77 4.77 11.65
N ARG A 4 -48.67 5.39 11.26
CA ARG A 4 -48.70 6.65 10.51
C ARG A 4 -47.76 6.53 9.30
N PHE A 5 -48.40 6.42 8.15
CA PHE A 5 -47.86 6.67 6.82
C PHE A 5 -47.55 8.16 6.68
N PHE A 6 -46.39 8.51 6.16
CA PHE A 6 -46.17 9.77 5.49
C PHE A 6 -45.64 9.50 4.08
N LEU A 7 -46.51 9.73 3.12
CA LEU A 7 -46.20 10.00 1.72
C LEU A 7 -45.71 11.45 1.61
N SER A 8 -44.74 11.69 0.77
CA SER A 8 -44.58 12.90 -0.07
C SER A 8 -43.13 12.95 -0.55
N SER A 9 -42.71 13.34 -1.69
CA SER A 9 -43.28 13.83 -2.93
C SER A 9 -42.14 13.87 -3.93
N SER A 10 -42.36 13.38 -5.10
CA SER A 10 -41.50 13.51 -6.29
C SER A 10 -41.25 14.98 -6.61
N LEU A 11 -39.98 15.35 -6.85
CA LEU A 11 -39.66 16.55 -7.61
C LEU A 11 -38.75 16.20 -8.78
N LEU A 12 -39.35 16.08 -9.93
CA LEU A 12 -38.75 16.01 -11.26
C LEU A 12 -38.13 17.41 -11.54
N LEU A 13 -36.86 17.49 -11.82
CA LEU A 13 -36.26 18.66 -12.43
C LEU A 13 -35.59 18.25 -13.75
N LEU A 14 -36.29 18.52 -14.84
CA LEU A 14 -35.72 18.59 -16.19
C LEU A 14 -34.80 19.80 -16.27
N MET A 15 -33.59 19.62 -16.74
CA MET A 15 -32.86 20.71 -17.37
C MET A 15 -32.10 20.23 -18.61
N THR A 16 -32.33 20.97 -19.63
CA THR A 16 -32.09 20.95 -21.05
C THR A 16 -30.61 20.90 -21.46
N LEU A 17 -30.39 20.18 -22.55
CA LEU A 17 -29.23 20.22 -23.43
C LEU A 17 -29.00 21.59 -24.06
N VAL A 18 -27.76 22.06 -24.13
CA VAL A 18 -27.21 22.79 -25.28
C VAL A 18 -25.70 22.75 -25.28
N GLY A 19 -25.04 22.45 -26.43
CA GLY A 19 -23.76 22.96 -26.79
C GLY A 19 -22.74 21.95 -27.32
N CYS A 20 -22.86 21.59 -28.63
CA CYS A 20 -21.76 21.07 -29.41
C CYS A 20 -20.67 22.13 -29.56
N SER A 21 -19.43 21.75 -29.35
CA SER A 21 -18.27 22.39 -29.98
C SER A 21 -17.27 21.33 -30.42
N THR A 22 -17.20 21.14 -31.71
CA THR A 22 -16.21 20.35 -32.45
C THR A 22 -14.89 21.12 -32.48
N ALA A 23 -13.85 20.54 -31.90
CA ALA A 23 -12.48 21.00 -32.10
C ALA A 23 -11.69 19.90 -32.85
N THR A 24 -11.24 20.26 -34.05
CA THR A 24 -10.44 19.49 -34.98
C THR A 24 -9.01 19.32 -34.44
N PRO A 25 -8.38 18.13 -34.53
CA PRO A 25 -6.99 17.94 -34.13
C PRO A 25 -6.02 18.43 -35.22
N PRO A 26 -4.85 19.00 -34.86
CA PRO A 26 -3.85 19.39 -35.83
C PRO A 26 -3.03 18.16 -36.30
N THR A 27 -2.78 18.14 -37.60
CA THR A 27 -1.96 17.23 -38.37
C THR A 27 -0.47 17.29 -37.94
N PRO A 28 0.26 16.17 -37.82
CA PRO A 28 1.69 16.21 -37.57
C PRO A 28 2.46 16.53 -38.87
N GLN A 29 3.30 17.56 -38.83
CA GLN A 29 4.20 17.98 -39.87
C GLN A 29 5.52 17.18 -39.78
N ALA A 30 5.87 16.52 -40.85
CA ALA A 30 7.13 15.82 -41.04
C ALA A 30 8.30 16.82 -41.13
N SER A 31 9.34 16.62 -40.36
CA SER A 31 10.61 17.34 -40.52
C SER A 31 11.72 16.38 -40.90
N VAL A 32 12.36 16.75 -41.99
CA VAL A 32 13.37 16.02 -42.74
C VAL A 32 14.72 15.93 -42.03
N SER A 33 15.40 14.80 -42.21
CA SER A 33 16.82 14.57 -41.88
C SER A 33 17.76 15.42 -42.70
N PRO A 34 18.96 15.74 -42.21
CA PRO A 34 20.13 15.83 -43.05
C PRO A 34 21.11 14.67 -42.78
N THR A 35 21.41 14.01 -43.89
CA THR A 35 22.52 13.11 -44.09
C THR A 35 23.86 13.87 -43.92
N SER A 36 24.74 13.33 -43.09
CA SER A 36 26.16 13.70 -43.09
C SER A 36 27.02 12.46 -43.22
N THR A 37 27.63 12.37 -44.39
CA THR A 37 28.71 11.49 -44.79
C THR A 37 29.99 11.88 -44.08
N ALA A 38 30.67 10.96 -43.43
CA ALA A 38 32.06 11.12 -43.01
C ALA A 38 32.84 9.81 -43.18
N THR A 39 33.90 9.91 -43.88
CA THR A 39 34.94 9.00 -44.36
C THR A 39 35.72 8.33 -43.19
N PRO A 40 36.27 7.11 -43.39
CA PRO A 40 36.97 6.35 -42.34
C PRO A 40 38.42 6.82 -42.15
N GLN A 41 38.86 6.98 -40.93
CA GLN A 41 40.27 7.03 -40.57
C GLN A 41 40.68 5.83 -39.73
N THR A 42 41.58 5.06 -40.26
CA THR A 42 42.35 3.99 -39.62
C THR A 42 43.40 4.60 -38.72
N VAL A 43 43.40 4.25 -37.40
CA VAL A 43 44.63 4.31 -36.62
C VAL A 43 44.65 3.12 -35.64
N GLN A 44 45.69 2.38 -35.78
CA GLN A 44 46.17 1.23 -35.08
C GLN A 44 46.72 1.63 -33.69
N GLY A 45 46.40 0.91 -32.65
CA GLY A 45 46.97 1.07 -31.31
C GLY A 45 46.28 0.21 -30.29
N SER A 46 46.76 -1.03 -30.14
CA SER A 46 46.38 -1.90 -29.03
C SER A 46 47.15 -1.51 -27.76
N PRO A 47 46.49 -1.35 -26.60
CA PRO A 47 47.08 -1.74 -25.35
C PRO A 47 46.30 -2.85 -24.67
N SER A 48 47.07 -3.80 -24.17
CA SER A 48 46.74 -4.93 -23.32
C SER A 48 45.73 -4.63 -22.20
N PRO A 49 44.77 -5.52 -21.90
CA PRO A 49 43.85 -5.32 -20.78
C PRO A 49 44.57 -5.54 -19.44
N THR A 50 44.63 -4.47 -18.66
CA THR A 50 44.91 -4.55 -17.24
C THR A 50 43.78 -5.27 -16.51
N PRO A 51 44.04 -6.19 -15.57
CA PRO A 51 42.96 -6.84 -14.82
C PRO A 51 42.19 -5.79 -14.01
N ALA A 52 40.91 -5.69 -14.24
CA ALA A 52 40.01 -4.91 -13.40
C ALA A 52 39.97 -5.56 -12.01
N THR A 53 40.44 -4.82 -11.02
CA THR A 53 40.23 -5.13 -9.61
C THR A 53 38.73 -5.13 -9.35
N GLU A 54 38.17 -6.30 -9.07
CA GLU A 54 36.77 -6.44 -8.61
C GLU A 54 36.63 -5.62 -7.33
N SER A 55 35.84 -4.56 -7.42
CA SER A 55 35.36 -3.82 -6.26
C SER A 55 34.47 -4.77 -5.44
N PRO A 56 34.70 -4.95 -4.13
CA PRO A 56 33.87 -5.82 -3.33
C PRO A 56 32.42 -5.32 -3.35
N SER A 57 31.53 -6.17 -3.84
CA SER A 57 30.08 -5.98 -3.74
C SER A 57 29.72 -5.71 -2.28
N PRO A 58 28.99 -4.64 -1.94
CA PRO A 58 28.62 -4.40 -0.56
C PRO A 58 27.77 -5.56 -0.07
N SER A 59 28.27 -6.30 0.90
CA SER A 59 27.48 -7.27 1.66
C SER A 59 26.22 -6.59 2.19
N PRO A 60 25.05 -7.24 2.17
CA PRO A 60 23.84 -6.67 2.76
C PRO A 60 24.11 -6.44 4.25
N VAL A 61 24.21 -5.18 4.64
CA VAL A 61 24.21 -4.78 6.04
C VAL A 61 22.81 -5.15 6.55
N SER A 62 22.70 -6.18 7.37
CA SER A 62 21.49 -6.45 8.13
C SER A 62 21.30 -5.30 9.11
N GLU A 63 20.59 -4.26 8.69
CA GLU A 63 20.15 -3.21 9.61
C GLU A 63 19.28 -3.87 10.68
N THR A 64 19.74 -3.85 11.90
CA THR A 64 18.98 -4.35 13.05
C THR A 64 17.73 -3.46 13.20
N ILE A 65 16.57 -4.01 12.86
CA ILE A 65 15.28 -3.30 12.99
C ILE A 65 15.05 -3.00 14.46
N SER A 66 14.90 -1.71 14.79
CA SER A 66 14.58 -1.30 16.15
C SER A 66 13.25 -1.90 16.60
N GLU A 67 13.17 -2.41 17.82
CA GLU A 67 11.93 -2.93 18.40
C GLU A 67 10.79 -1.90 18.34
N SER A 68 11.12 -0.60 18.42
CA SER A 68 10.14 0.49 18.28
C SER A 68 9.55 0.63 16.86
N GLN A 69 10.13 -0.03 15.86
CA GLN A 69 9.69 0.00 14.45
C GLN A 69 9.41 -1.41 13.90
N LYS A 70 9.34 -2.40 14.78
CA LYS A 70 9.10 -3.78 14.39
C LYS A 70 7.63 -4.07 14.18
N ILE A 71 7.30 -4.77 13.07
CA ILE A 71 6.02 -5.42 12.85
C ILE A 71 6.15 -6.88 13.29
N SER A 72 5.29 -7.30 14.19
CA SER A 72 5.26 -8.66 14.72
C SER A 72 3.85 -9.25 14.68
N ALA A 73 3.73 -10.55 14.96
CA ALA A 73 2.43 -11.22 15.07
C ALA A 73 1.49 -10.62 16.13
N THR A 74 2.02 -9.85 17.07
CA THR A 74 1.27 -9.33 18.21
C THR A 74 1.17 -7.81 18.22
N GLY A 75 1.74 -7.10 17.22
CA GLY A 75 1.63 -5.64 17.20
C GLY A 75 2.60 -4.93 16.28
N ILE A 76 2.56 -3.61 16.33
CA ILE A 76 3.37 -2.68 15.54
C ILE A 76 4.11 -1.74 16.49
N GLY A 77 5.43 -1.88 16.58
CA GLY A 77 6.24 -1.12 17.53
C GLY A 77 5.75 -1.31 18.98
N PRO A 78 5.50 -0.22 19.72
CA PRO A 78 5.00 -0.30 21.10
C PRO A 78 3.55 -0.77 21.19
N ALA A 79 2.71 -0.52 20.19
CA ALA A 79 1.31 -0.93 20.20
C ALA A 79 1.16 -2.44 20.06
N LYS A 80 0.45 -3.08 20.99
CA LYS A 80 0.22 -4.54 21.00
C LYS A 80 -1.27 -4.86 20.99
N LEU A 81 -1.63 -5.94 20.31
CA LEU A 81 -3.00 -6.50 20.39
C LEU A 81 -3.32 -6.89 21.83
N GLY A 82 -4.54 -6.59 22.25
CA GLY A 82 -5.03 -6.84 23.62
C GLY A 82 -4.62 -5.81 24.66
N MET A 83 -3.65 -4.92 24.36
CA MET A 83 -3.31 -3.75 25.16
C MET A 83 -4.48 -2.76 25.14
N THR A 84 -4.72 -2.03 26.21
CA THR A 84 -5.70 -0.95 26.21
C THR A 84 -5.13 0.33 25.58
N LEU A 85 -6.02 1.17 25.04
CA LEU A 85 -5.62 2.47 24.51
C LEU A 85 -4.96 3.34 25.59
N GLY A 86 -5.45 3.28 26.82
CA GLY A 86 -4.89 4.02 27.96
C GLY A 86 -3.47 3.58 28.33
N GLU A 87 -3.19 2.26 28.27
CA GLU A 87 -1.83 1.73 28.49
C GLU A 87 -0.87 2.24 27.42
N LEU A 88 -1.28 2.21 26.15
CA LEU A 88 -0.47 2.74 25.05
C LEU A 88 -0.21 4.24 25.19
N LYS A 89 -1.25 5.02 25.54
CA LYS A 89 -1.11 6.46 25.82
C LYS A 89 -0.11 6.73 26.94
N LYS A 90 -0.17 5.95 28.01
CA LYS A 90 0.75 6.05 29.16
C LYS A 90 2.18 5.71 28.76
N GLU A 91 2.37 4.66 27.95
CA GLU A 91 3.69 4.23 27.48
C GLU A 91 4.35 5.28 26.57
N LEU A 92 3.60 5.85 25.65
CA LEU A 92 4.11 6.85 24.71
C LEU A 92 4.22 8.26 25.32
N GLY A 93 3.39 8.56 26.31
CA GLY A 93 3.39 9.86 27.01
C GLY A 93 3.21 11.04 26.04
N SER A 94 3.91 12.14 26.32
CA SER A 94 3.89 13.35 25.49
C SER A 94 4.62 13.25 24.15
N LYS A 95 5.23 12.10 23.85
CA LYS A 95 5.96 11.87 22.59
C LYS A 95 5.02 11.52 21.42
N ALA A 96 3.75 11.22 21.70
CA ALA A 96 2.79 10.85 20.68
C ALA A 96 1.50 11.65 20.78
N GLU A 97 0.93 11.93 19.61
CA GLU A 97 -0.39 12.53 19.46
C GLU A 97 -1.37 11.44 18.98
N PHE A 98 -2.60 11.48 19.52
CA PHE A 98 -3.67 10.56 19.18
C PHE A 98 -4.83 11.34 18.58
N LYS A 99 -5.11 11.14 17.30
CA LYS A 99 -6.16 11.87 16.58
C LYS A 99 -7.12 10.90 15.93
N VAL A 100 -8.42 11.06 16.20
CA VAL A 100 -9.47 10.29 15.53
C VAL A 100 -9.53 10.68 14.06
N GLN A 101 -9.62 9.67 13.19
CA GLN A 101 -9.89 9.77 11.77
C GLN A 101 -11.15 8.96 11.47
N SER A 102 -12.21 9.65 11.08
CA SER A 102 -13.50 9.04 10.77
C SER A 102 -14.08 9.69 9.50
N PRO A 103 -14.43 8.91 8.47
CA PRO A 103 -14.13 7.49 8.34
C PRO A 103 -12.65 7.25 8.03
N TYR A 104 -12.12 6.08 8.40
CA TYR A 104 -10.82 5.60 7.92
C TYR A 104 -11.00 4.71 6.67
N ILE A 105 -11.85 3.71 6.78
CA ILE A 105 -12.39 2.88 5.69
C ILE A 105 -13.86 2.62 5.98
N VAL A 106 -14.62 1.98 5.06
CA VAL A 106 -16.09 1.87 5.16
C VAL A 106 -16.58 1.41 6.53
N ASP A 107 -16.01 0.33 7.08
CA ASP A 107 -16.50 -0.28 8.30
C ASP A 107 -15.69 0.11 9.56
N PHE A 108 -14.66 0.95 9.40
CA PHE A 108 -13.74 1.29 10.48
C PHE A 108 -13.42 2.78 10.53
N ASP A 109 -13.44 3.27 11.76
CA ASP A 109 -12.74 4.48 12.16
C ASP A 109 -11.35 4.12 12.69
N ALA A 110 -10.48 5.11 12.84
CA ALA A 110 -9.14 4.88 13.35
C ALA A 110 -8.71 5.96 14.34
N ILE A 111 -7.77 5.59 15.21
CA ILE A 111 -6.94 6.56 15.93
C ILE A 111 -5.58 6.58 15.28
N ALA A 112 -5.23 7.68 14.60
CA ALA A 112 -3.90 7.93 14.09
C ALA A 112 -2.97 8.24 15.26
N VAL A 113 -1.90 7.48 15.41
CA VAL A 113 -0.85 7.70 16.40
C VAL A 113 0.33 8.34 15.69
N SER A 114 0.63 9.59 16.03
CA SER A 114 1.67 10.39 15.38
C SER A 114 2.81 10.70 16.34
N GLN A 115 4.04 10.73 15.81
CA GLN A 115 5.23 11.21 16.52
C GLN A 115 6.01 12.15 15.60
N ASN A 116 6.46 13.27 16.12
CA ASN A 116 7.18 14.31 15.35
C ASN A 116 6.41 14.73 14.08
N GLY A 117 5.09 14.86 14.18
CA GLY A 117 4.20 15.26 13.08
C GLY A 117 3.99 14.20 12.00
N LYS A 118 4.50 12.97 12.18
CA LYS A 118 4.31 11.86 11.22
C LYS A 118 3.48 10.76 11.85
N VAL A 119 2.47 10.27 11.11
CA VAL A 119 1.70 9.10 11.51
C VAL A 119 2.63 7.88 11.53
N GLN A 120 2.61 7.17 12.64
CA GLN A 120 3.37 5.94 12.83
C GLN A 120 2.53 4.73 12.46
N TYR A 121 1.33 4.67 13.00
CA TYR A 121 0.34 3.61 12.75
C TYR A 121 -1.06 4.11 13.14
N TYR A 122 -2.04 3.33 12.77
CA TYR A 122 -3.45 3.53 13.08
C TYR A 122 -3.94 2.38 13.96
N ILE A 123 -4.77 2.71 14.95
CA ILE A 123 -5.54 1.75 15.74
C ILE A 123 -6.94 1.74 15.15
N LEU A 124 -7.36 0.59 14.59
CA LEU A 124 -8.69 0.46 13.99
C LEU A 124 -9.72 0.05 15.04
N TYR A 125 -10.93 0.56 14.89
CA TYR A 125 -12.10 0.15 15.65
C TYR A 125 -13.36 0.27 14.78
N PRO A 126 -14.44 -0.50 15.06
CA PRO A 126 -15.66 -0.46 14.26
C PRO A 126 -16.24 0.96 14.19
N ALA A 127 -16.63 1.40 13.00
CA ALA A 127 -17.19 2.72 12.78
C ALA A 127 -18.40 2.99 13.70
N GLY A 128 -18.43 4.19 14.25
CA GLY A 128 -19.48 4.59 15.18
C GLY A 128 -19.35 4.05 16.62
N ASN A 129 -18.32 3.25 16.94
CA ASN A 129 -18.05 2.72 18.27
C ASN A 129 -16.69 3.21 18.80
N PRO A 130 -16.58 4.45 19.28
CA PRO A 130 -15.30 5.04 19.67
C PRO A 130 -14.54 4.20 20.71
N LEU A 131 -13.25 3.96 20.42
CA LEU A 131 -12.39 3.25 21.35
C LEU A 131 -12.06 4.14 22.54
N THR A 132 -12.45 3.69 23.75
CA THR A 132 -12.15 4.39 25.01
C THR A 132 -10.78 3.99 25.56
N ASP A 133 -10.28 4.71 26.58
CA ASP A 133 -8.99 4.37 27.19
C ASP A 133 -8.94 2.98 27.82
N SER A 134 -10.08 2.43 28.24
CA SER A 134 -10.19 1.04 28.71
C SER A 134 -10.41 0.02 27.60
N GLY A 135 -10.67 0.46 26.38
CA GLY A 135 -10.90 -0.40 25.23
C GLY A 135 -9.59 -1.06 24.77
N LYS A 136 -9.69 -2.31 24.35
CA LYS A 136 -8.55 -3.09 23.87
C LYS A 136 -8.30 -2.80 22.41
N ILE A 137 -7.03 -2.85 22.03
CA ILE A 137 -6.55 -2.74 20.66
C ILE A 137 -6.67 -4.12 20.02
N ASP A 138 -7.54 -4.24 19.02
CA ASP A 138 -7.79 -5.49 18.31
C ASP A 138 -7.20 -5.48 16.89
N ALA A 139 -6.96 -4.30 16.32
CA ALA A 139 -6.36 -4.18 14.98
C ALA A 139 -5.47 -2.93 14.86
N LEU A 140 -4.34 -3.11 14.20
CA LEU A 140 -3.33 -2.08 13.94
C LEU A 140 -2.99 -2.06 12.46
N VAL A 141 -2.79 -0.87 11.89
CA VAL A 141 -2.33 -0.71 10.51
C VAL A 141 -1.18 0.29 10.44
N THR A 142 -0.15 0.01 9.67
CA THR A 142 0.87 1.00 9.34
C THR A 142 1.06 1.14 7.83
N GLU A 143 1.20 2.40 7.38
CA GLU A 143 1.64 2.79 6.04
C GLU A 143 3.06 3.41 6.09
N ASN A 144 3.64 3.49 7.28
CA ASN A 144 4.94 4.11 7.48
C ASN A 144 6.06 3.14 7.10
N SER A 145 6.86 3.53 6.12
CA SER A 145 7.96 2.71 5.56
C SER A 145 9.09 2.39 6.55
N ASN A 146 9.14 3.05 7.69
CA ASN A 146 10.11 2.74 8.74
C ASN A 146 9.78 1.44 9.49
N TYR A 147 8.51 0.99 9.42
CA TYR A 147 8.09 -0.23 10.10
C TYR A 147 8.31 -1.44 9.23
N LYS A 148 9.00 -2.42 9.76
CA LYS A 148 9.37 -3.65 9.05
C LYS A 148 9.16 -4.88 9.92
N THR A 149 8.85 -5.98 9.27
CA THR A 149 8.92 -7.31 9.89
C THR A 149 10.37 -7.70 10.11
N GLU A 150 10.63 -8.77 10.84
CA GLU A 150 11.98 -9.29 11.10
C GLU A 150 12.81 -9.51 9.82
N LYS A 151 12.16 -9.87 8.70
CA LYS A 151 12.85 -10.04 7.41
C LYS A 151 12.86 -8.76 6.54
N GLY A 152 12.64 -7.58 7.14
CA GLY A 152 12.75 -6.31 6.44
C GLY A 152 11.56 -5.96 5.52
N VAL A 153 10.46 -6.70 5.59
CA VAL A 153 9.27 -6.48 4.76
C VAL A 153 8.27 -5.57 5.47
N GLY A 154 7.77 -4.55 4.78
CA GLY A 154 6.80 -3.59 5.30
C GLY A 154 6.37 -2.59 4.24
N PRO A 155 5.68 -1.51 4.59
CA PRO A 155 5.26 -0.50 3.62
C PRO A 155 6.44 0.02 2.78
N GLY A 156 6.22 0.17 1.47
CA GLY A 156 7.23 0.56 0.49
C GLY A 156 8.16 -0.56 0.02
N THR A 157 8.12 -1.75 0.62
CA THR A 157 8.90 -2.90 0.13
C THR A 157 8.32 -3.39 -1.19
N SER A 158 9.16 -3.57 -2.22
CA SER A 158 8.70 -4.12 -3.49
C SER A 158 8.23 -5.57 -3.31
N LEU A 159 7.27 -5.98 -4.13
CA LEU A 159 6.73 -7.34 -4.02
C LEU A 159 7.79 -8.41 -4.33
N LYS A 160 8.71 -8.13 -5.27
CA LYS A 160 9.85 -8.99 -5.57
C LYS A 160 10.77 -9.20 -4.35
N GLN A 161 11.05 -8.12 -3.59
CA GLN A 161 11.83 -8.23 -2.34
C GLN A 161 11.08 -9.02 -1.26
N ALA A 162 9.76 -8.81 -1.16
CA ALA A 162 8.93 -9.54 -0.21
C ALA A 162 8.85 -11.05 -0.55
N GLU A 163 8.77 -11.40 -1.85
CA GLU A 163 8.88 -12.80 -2.30
C GLU A 163 10.24 -13.43 -1.97
N ALA A 164 11.32 -12.70 -2.15
CA ALA A 164 12.65 -13.18 -1.78
C ALA A 164 12.75 -13.49 -0.27
N ALA A 165 12.02 -12.73 0.57
CA ALA A 165 12.01 -12.93 2.02
C ALA A 165 11.06 -14.05 2.48
N TYR A 166 9.88 -14.18 1.83
CA TYR A 166 8.78 -15.01 2.30
C TYR A 166 8.27 -16.06 1.31
N GLY A 167 8.94 -16.20 0.16
CA GLY A 167 8.55 -17.14 -0.89
C GLY A 167 7.40 -16.60 -1.75
N ASP A 168 6.90 -17.46 -2.65
CA ASP A 168 5.93 -17.12 -3.68
C ASP A 168 4.75 -16.29 -3.16
N ALA A 169 4.44 -15.20 -3.88
CA ALA A 169 3.29 -14.34 -3.63
C ALA A 169 2.04 -14.87 -4.34
N THR A 170 0.93 -14.86 -3.64
CA THR A 170 -0.42 -14.99 -4.21
C THR A 170 -1.20 -13.73 -3.87
N LEU A 171 -1.55 -12.97 -4.91
CA LEU A 171 -2.33 -11.75 -4.81
C LEU A 171 -3.81 -12.10 -4.90
N SER A 172 -4.62 -11.40 -4.15
CA SER A 172 -6.07 -11.56 -4.18
C SER A 172 -6.80 -10.24 -3.98
N TYR A 173 -7.95 -10.08 -4.61
CA TYR A 173 -8.91 -9.04 -4.28
C TYR A 173 -10.33 -9.61 -4.24
N ASN A 174 -11.21 -8.95 -3.48
CA ASN A 174 -12.62 -9.29 -3.41
C ASN A 174 -13.44 -8.01 -3.62
N LEU A 175 -14.41 -8.05 -4.54
CA LEU A 175 -15.31 -6.94 -4.82
C LEU A 175 -16.20 -6.61 -3.62
N ASP A 176 -16.57 -7.60 -2.81
CA ASP A 176 -17.33 -7.42 -1.57
C ASP A 176 -16.53 -6.67 -0.50
N ASN A 177 -15.19 -6.59 -0.67
CA ASN A 177 -14.27 -5.86 0.19
C ASN A 177 -13.66 -4.64 -0.53
N GLU A 178 -14.53 -3.86 -1.22
CA GLU A 178 -14.18 -2.65 -1.97
C GLU A 178 -13.05 -2.84 -2.99
N GLY A 179 -12.84 -4.06 -3.47
CA GLY A 179 -11.74 -4.37 -4.39
C GLY A 179 -10.35 -4.18 -3.80
N ARG A 180 -10.22 -4.15 -2.48
CA ARG A 180 -8.91 -4.07 -1.83
C ARG A 180 -8.08 -5.28 -2.16
N GLU A 181 -6.84 -5.04 -2.53
CA GLU A 181 -5.91 -6.06 -2.98
C GLU A 181 -4.90 -6.40 -1.87
N TYR A 182 -4.76 -7.68 -1.60
CA TYR A 182 -3.86 -8.23 -0.60
C TYR A 182 -2.89 -9.23 -1.22
N VAL A 183 -1.79 -9.47 -0.55
CA VAL A 183 -0.84 -10.54 -0.90
C VAL A 183 -0.62 -11.47 0.29
N ARG A 184 -0.58 -12.76 -0.01
CA ARG A 184 -0.16 -13.83 0.90
C ARG A 184 1.09 -14.50 0.33
N PHE A 185 2.05 -14.78 1.19
CA PHE A 185 3.29 -15.44 0.84
C PHE A 185 3.29 -16.92 1.25
N ALA A 186 4.07 -17.74 0.56
CA ALA A 186 4.19 -19.18 0.87
C ALA A 186 4.66 -19.40 2.31
N ASN A 187 5.58 -18.56 2.82
CA ASN A 187 6.08 -18.57 4.19
C ASN A 187 5.61 -17.31 4.93
N GLN A 188 4.29 -17.11 4.99
CA GLN A 188 3.67 -15.98 5.69
C GLN A 188 4.22 -15.83 7.12
N PRO A 189 4.66 -14.61 7.55
CA PRO A 189 5.30 -14.43 8.85
C PRO A 189 4.41 -14.78 10.04
N ALA A 190 3.10 -14.50 9.92
CA ALA A 190 2.08 -14.91 10.88
C ALA A 190 0.69 -14.80 10.24
N LYS A 191 -0.30 -15.53 10.76
CA LYS A 191 -1.69 -15.46 10.29
C LYS A 191 -2.34 -14.10 10.62
N SER A 192 -1.90 -13.48 11.71
CA SER A 192 -2.35 -12.14 12.16
C SER A 192 -1.76 -10.98 11.32
N ILE A 193 -0.85 -11.22 10.40
CA ILE A 193 -0.25 -10.18 9.57
C ILE A 193 -0.83 -10.25 8.17
N SER A 194 -1.44 -9.16 7.72
CA SER A 194 -1.95 -8.99 6.36
C SER A 194 -1.18 -7.89 5.63
N PHE A 195 -0.82 -8.15 4.38
CA PHE A 195 -0.12 -7.19 3.52
C PHE A 195 -1.07 -6.70 2.45
N ARG A 196 -1.39 -5.40 2.48
CA ARG A 196 -2.19 -4.73 1.45
C ARG A 196 -1.29 -4.16 0.36
N LEU A 197 -1.70 -4.32 -0.88
CA LEU A 197 -1.00 -3.80 -2.04
C LEU A 197 -1.56 -2.45 -2.49
N GLY A 198 -0.86 -1.79 -3.40
CA GLY A 198 -1.29 -0.57 -4.06
C GLY A 198 -0.26 0.54 -3.98
N ASN A 199 -0.42 1.52 -4.85
CA ASN A 199 0.32 2.78 -4.81
C ASN A 199 -0.54 3.83 -4.10
N ALA A 200 0.08 4.73 -3.36
CA ALA A 200 -0.63 5.77 -2.59
C ALA A 200 -1.58 6.63 -3.45
N ASN A 201 -1.32 6.74 -4.75
CA ASN A 201 -2.02 7.62 -5.68
C ASN A 201 -2.77 6.89 -6.80
N ASP A 202 -2.84 5.55 -6.78
CA ASP A 202 -3.46 4.77 -7.84
C ASP A 202 -4.34 3.67 -7.23
N ALA A 203 -5.63 3.70 -7.56
CA ALA A 203 -6.61 2.68 -7.17
C ALA A 203 -6.58 1.44 -8.08
N SER A 204 -5.69 1.41 -9.09
CA SER A 204 -5.61 0.26 -9.98
C SER A 204 -4.98 -0.96 -9.31
N LEU A 205 -5.52 -2.14 -9.62
CA LEU A 205 -4.96 -3.40 -9.14
C LEU A 205 -3.52 -3.58 -9.61
N ILE A 206 -2.69 -4.10 -8.72
CA ILE A 206 -1.28 -4.41 -8.95
C ILE A 206 -1.13 -5.77 -9.63
N GLY A 207 -1.97 -6.74 -9.25
CA GLY A 207 -2.02 -8.05 -9.87
C GLY A 207 -2.53 -8.02 -11.30
N VAL A 208 -2.10 -8.99 -12.08
CA VAL A 208 -2.60 -9.26 -13.43
C VAL A 208 -3.60 -10.40 -13.32
N TYR A 209 -4.88 -10.04 -13.28
CA TYR A 209 -5.96 -11.02 -13.14
C TYR A 209 -6.54 -11.40 -14.50
N SER A 210 -6.84 -12.67 -14.69
CA SER A 210 -7.67 -13.10 -15.82
C SER A 210 -9.12 -12.64 -15.58
N SER A 211 -9.84 -12.28 -16.65
CA SER A 211 -11.18 -11.68 -16.60
C SER A 211 -12.31 -12.53 -15.99
N LYS A 212 -12.00 -13.69 -15.43
CA LYS A 212 -12.94 -14.55 -14.72
C LYS A 212 -12.79 -14.32 -13.23
N SER A 213 -13.68 -13.53 -12.64
CA SER A 213 -13.89 -13.56 -11.19
C SER A 213 -14.22 -14.98 -10.77
N GLY A 214 -13.53 -15.49 -9.77
CA GLY A 214 -13.87 -16.76 -9.13
C GLY A 214 -15.27 -16.70 -8.52
N SER A 215 -15.80 -17.84 -8.14
CA SER A 215 -17.04 -17.95 -7.38
C SER A 215 -16.93 -17.13 -6.09
N GLY A 216 -17.89 -16.23 -5.85
CA GLY A 216 -17.92 -15.39 -4.64
C GLY A 216 -17.14 -14.07 -4.72
N GLY A 217 -16.90 -13.51 -5.92
CA GLY A 217 -16.26 -12.20 -6.06
C GLY A 217 -14.76 -12.16 -5.75
N LEU A 218 -14.17 -13.28 -5.28
CA LEU A 218 -12.73 -13.42 -5.03
C LEU A 218 -11.97 -13.73 -6.33
N SER A 219 -10.92 -12.98 -6.59
CA SER A 219 -9.98 -13.22 -7.69
C SER A 219 -8.57 -13.39 -7.14
N GLU A 220 -7.82 -14.34 -7.68
CA GLU A 220 -6.44 -14.62 -7.28
C GLU A 220 -5.51 -14.65 -8.49
N THR A 221 -4.25 -14.25 -8.29
CA THR A 221 -3.18 -14.34 -9.30
C THR A 221 -1.82 -14.45 -8.64
N LYS A 222 -0.85 -15.03 -9.36
CA LYS A 222 0.58 -14.96 -9.02
C LYS A 222 1.35 -13.98 -9.90
N GLN A 223 0.67 -13.35 -10.87
CA GLN A 223 1.28 -12.39 -11.78
C GLN A 223 1.01 -10.97 -11.31
N PHE A 224 2.04 -10.13 -11.31
CA PHE A 224 1.94 -8.74 -10.86
C PHE A 224 2.84 -7.82 -11.68
N LYS A 225 2.54 -6.54 -11.62
CA LYS A 225 3.29 -5.47 -12.30
C LYS A 225 4.65 -5.26 -11.63
N ASP A 226 5.67 -4.87 -12.40
CA ASP A 226 7.04 -4.65 -11.87
C ASP A 226 7.12 -3.61 -10.75
N ALA A 227 6.27 -2.59 -10.79
CA ALA A 227 6.19 -1.54 -9.77
C ALA A 227 5.41 -1.97 -8.51
N ALA A 228 5.00 -3.24 -8.41
CA ALA A 228 4.25 -3.77 -7.28
C ALA A 228 4.98 -3.55 -5.95
N SER A 229 4.28 -2.98 -4.97
CA SER A 229 4.81 -2.75 -3.62
C SER A 229 3.74 -2.94 -2.54
N ILE A 230 4.18 -3.21 -1.34
CA ILE A 230 3.33 -3.24 -0.15
C ILE A 230 2.98 -1.80 0.21
N ARG A 231 1.68 -1.49 0.29
CA ARG A 231 1.17 -0.19 0.71
C ARG A 231 1.06 -0.09 2.22
N SER A 232 0.43 -1.08 2.83
CA SER A 232 0.23 -1.10 4.28
C SER A 232 0.35 -2.51 4.83
N VAL A 233 0.61 -2.60 6.13
CA VAL A 233 0.62 -3.85 6.88
C VAL A 233 -0.37 -3.72 8.02
N GLU A 234 -1.24 -4.71 8.14
CA GLU A 234 -2.25 -4.83 9.18
C GLU A 234 -1.89 -5.99 10.10
N VAL A 235 -2.15 -5.82 11.40
CA VAL A 235 -1.98 -6.85 12.45
C VAL A 235 -3.27 -6.91 13.25
N ASN A 236 -3.97 -8.08 13.19
CA ASN A 236 -5.27 -8.33 13.85
C ASN A 236 -5.45 -9.77 14.34
#